data_b140dcf3c18690984438c2433f519900
#
_entry.id   b140dcf3c18690984438c2433f519900
#
_cell.length_a   1.000
_cell.length_b   1.000
_cell.length_c   1.000
_cell.angle_alpha   90.00
_cell.angle_beta   90.00
_cell.angle_gamma   90.00
#
_symmetry.space_group_name_H-M   'P 1'
#
loop_
_entity.id
_entity.type
_entity.pdbx_description
1 polymer ?
#
loop_
_entity_poly.entity_id
_entity_poly.type
_entity_poly.pdbx_seq_one_letter_code
_entity_poly.pdbx_strand_id
1 'polypeptide(L)'
;MESLLNKEELLAAVKGTQLGSALCSFNDVQTDSRNVSADKPCMFVPLMGEFQNGHKYIEDVLAKKASVILMNKAEYESNKAHYDSLAAKYSDVCFVLVENTLHALQDAAEAYVTKKCSDMILVSITGSSGKTTTKEMMVSVARAHFGDAGVAYTYGNLNSETGLPLSVFKIRGDEKIGIFEMGMNRVNEIGEISKVLKSRYGIITNIGTAHIGILGSQENIALEKRKSFAYIPSDGAAVVGADDAFADFCTEGVRGKVVKFGRNVPESVSGVRFVEDKGLFGTDFELDGLPVHLPLSGSYNYLNALSVIACAKEIGIPSADIKKGIEGVASLSGRMEVKECKLTNGKKVVLIKDCYNANLDSMMKVIDFCGELKNIGKKIFVLGDMKELGAESAKSHEAIGKRISEIRPELVYLVGPEMKAAEKVVWKGQGNISVKWYSESNASNFEAIAGDIISRADDNDVILLKGSHSMQLEKLVPLLCGTYGEAC
;
A
#
# COMPACT_ATOMS: atom_id res chain seq x y z
N MET A 1 -4.24 -20.04 24.15
CA MET A 1 -5.01 -19.20 23.21
C MET A 1 -6.02 -20.10 22.52
N GLU A 2 -7.26 -19.63 22.34
CA GLU A 2 -8.30 -20.35 21.60
C GLU A 2 -7.92 -20.42 20.10
N SER A 3 -8.34 -21.50 19.41
CA SER A 3 -8.16 -21.64 17.98
C SER A 3 -8.86 -20.55 17.20
N LEU A 4 -8.25 -20.04 16.11
CA LEU A 4 -8.86 -19.01 15.24
C LEU A 4 -10.19 -19.50 14.65
N LEU A 5 -10.21 -20.72 14.14
CA LEU A 5 -11.39 -21.47 13.76
C LEU A 5 -11.32 -22.86 14.39
N ASN A 6 -12.45 -23.42 14.77
CA ASN A 6 -12.51 -24.84 15.14
C ASN A 6 -12.55 -25.72 13.88
N LYS A 7 -12.52 -27.04 14.07
CA LYS A 7 -12.49 -28.02 12.99
C LYS A 7 -13.69 -27.90 12.03
N GLU A 8 -14.90 -27.87 12.60
CA GLU A 8 -16.15 -27.81 11.85
C GLU A 8 -16.23 -26.52 11.03
N GLU A 9 -15.82 -25.42 11.64
CA GLU A 9 -15.77 -24.09 11.00
C GLU A 9 -14.78 -24.06 9.84
N LEU A 10 -13.55 -24.59 10.06
CA LEU A 10 -12.55 -24.64 9.02
C LEU A 10 -13.01 -25.50 7.85
N LEU A 11 -13.42 -26.77 8.11
CA LEU A 11 -13.84 -27.68 7.06
C LEU A 11 -15.03 -27.16 6.25
N ALA A 12 -16.02 -26.56 6.93
CA ALA A 12 -17.19 -25.94 6.28
C ALA A 12 -16.78 -24.75 5.40
N ALA A 13 -15.89 -23.87 5.91
CA ALA A 13 -15.43 -22.71 5.19
C ALA A 13 -14.66 -23.09 3.91
N VAL A 14 -13.65 -23.96 4.03
CA VAL A 14 -12.78 -24.34 2.92
C VAL A 14 -13.36 -25.45 2.03
N LYS A 15 -14.54 -25.99 2.39
CA LYS A 15 -15.16 -27.16 1.74
C LYS A 15 -14.19 -28.33 1.61
N GLY A 16 -13.38 -28.51 2.66
CA GLY A 16 -12.28 -29.45 2.69
C GLY A 16 -12.66 -30.81 3.24
N THR A 17 -11.85 -31.82 2.90
CA THR A 17 -11.94 -33.18 3.45
C THR A 17 -10.72 -33.43 4.31
N GLN A 18 -10.93 -33.80 5.58
CA GLN A 18 -9.82 -34.13 6.47
C GLN A 18 -9.29 -35.55 6.19
N LEU A 19 -7.96 -35.70 6.20
CA LEU A 19 -7.29 -36.99 6.30
C LEU A 19 -7.05 -37.33 7.77
N GLY A 20 -7.44 -38.52 8.20
CA GLY A 20 -7.28 -38.97 9.58
C GLY A 20 -8.27 -38.28 10.56
N SER A 21 -7.94 -38.29 11.85
CA SER A 21 -8.83 -37.85 12.94
C SER A 21 -8.22 -36.83 13.89
N ALA A 22 -7.09 -36.22 13.53
CA ALA A 22 -6.42 -35.19 14.34
C ALA A 22 -7.31 -34.00 14.64
N LEU A 23 -7.07 -33.33 15.76
CA LEU A 23 -7.76 -32.08 16.10
C LEU A 23 -7.23 -30.93 15.22
N CYS A 24 -8.12 -30.20 14.58
CA CYS A 24 -7.77 -28.95 13.88
C CYS A 24 -7.76 -27.79 14.88
N SER A 25 -6.58 -27.38 15.31
CA SER A 25 -6.43 -26.21 16.17
C SER A 25 -5.21 -25.39 15.71
N PHE A 26 -5.43 -24.10 15.49
CA PHE A 26 -4.35 -23.19 15.08
C PHE A 26 -4.67 -21.75 15.56
N ASN A 27 -3.62 -21.01 15.89
CA ASN A 27 -3.71 -19.60 16.26
C ASN A 27 -2.75 -18.69 15.47
N ASP A 28 -2.08 -19.28 14.47
CA ASP A 28 -1.31 -18.57 13.45
C ASP A 28 -1.54 -19.20 12.08
N VAL A 29 -1.36 -18.43 11.02
CA VAL A 29 -1.51 -18.88 9.62
C VAL A 29 -0.32 -18.37 8.82
N GLN A 30 0.33 -19.29 8.09
CA GLN A 30 1.53 -18.97 7.31
C GLN A 30 1.46 -19.63 5.92
N THR A 31 1.95 -18.90 4.92
CA THR A 31 2.15 -19.38 3.54
C THR A 31 3.64 -19.57 3.20
N ASP A 32 4.52 -19.04 4.04
CA ASP A 32 5.98 -19.17 3.93
C ASP A 32 6.49 -20.08 5.05
N SER A 33 7.11 -21.20 4.66
CA SER A 33 7.65 -22.21 5.61
C SER A 33 8.72 -21.65 6.55
N ARG A 34 9.40 -20.57 6.17
CA ARG A 34 10.41 -19.89 7.01
C ARG A 34 9.81 -19.23 8.24
N ASN A 35 8.55 -18.78 8.15
CA ASN A 35 7.84 -18.09 9.21
C ASN A 35 7.08 -19.02 10.16
N VAL A 36 7.03 -20.34 9.87
CA VAL A 36 6.43 -21.31 10.78
C VAL A 36 7.34 -21.50 11.99
N SER A 37 6.78 -21.35 13.20
CA SER A 37 7.47 -21.54 14.49
C SER A 37 6.81 -22.64 15.31
N ALA A 38 7.62 -23.41 16.03
CA ALA A 38 7.15 -24.46 16.94
C ALA A 38 6.42 -23.91 18.19
N ASP A 39 6.53 -22.61 18.47
CA ASP A 39 5.97 -21.97 19.66
C ASP A 39 4.45 -21.75 19.57
N LYS A 40 3.89 -21.84 18.36
CA LYS A 40 2.47 -21.56 18.11
C LYS A 40 1.85 -22.61 17.21
N PRO A 41 0.68 -23.17 17.56
CA PRO A 41 -0.09 -23.99 16.63
C PRO A 41 -0.36 -23.20 15.35
N CYS A 42 0.14 -23.67 14.22
CA CYS A 42 0.12 -22.94 12.95
C CYS A 42 -0.61 -23.77 11.88
N MET A 43 -1.50 -23.08 11.14
CA MET A 43 -2.00 -23.59 9.87
C MET A 43 -1.04 -23.17 8.76
N PHE A 44 -0.44 -24.14 8.08
CA PHE A 44 0.37 -23.89 6.89
C PHE A 44 -0.47 -24.07 5.63
N VAL A 45 -0.39 -23.08 4.75
CA VAL A 45 -1.10 -23.04 3.47
C VAL A 45 -0.08 -23.01 2.33
N PRO A 46 0.29 -24.18 1.76
CA PRO A 46 1.21 -24.25 0.63
C PRO A 46 0.56 -23.68 -0.62
N LEU A 47 1.04 -22.54 -1.09
CA LEU A 47 0.54 -21.92 -2.32
C LEU A 47 1.20 -22.54 -3.55
N MET A 48 0.42 -22.66 -4.62
CA MET A 48 0.88 -23.07 -5.95
C MET A 48 1.01 -21.81 -6.82
N GLY A 49 2.24 -21.40 -7.11
CA GLY A 49 2.54 -20.33 -8.04
C GLY A 49 2.99 -20.86 -9.40
N GLU A 50 3.16 -19.96 -10.36
CA GLU A 50 3.58 -20.30 -11.72
C GLU A 50 4.95 -21.01 -11.75
N PHE A 51 5.88 -20.63 -10.87
CA PHE A 51 7.25 -21.16 -10.84
C PHE A 51 7.58 -21.97 -9.58
N GLN A 52 6.70 -21.99 -8.58
CA GLN A 52 6.96 -22.64 -7.31
C GLN A 52 5.72 -23.36 -6.78
N ASN A 53 5.93 -24.58 -6.25
CA ASN A 53 4.92 -25.33 -5.53
C ASN A 53 5.29 -25.39 -4.04
N GLY A 54 4.45 -24.77 -3.19
CA GLY A 54 4.65 -24.69 -1.75
C GLY A 54 4.57 -26.04 -1.03
N HIS A 55 3.95 -27.06 -1.67
CA HIS A 55 3.80 -28.40 -1.08
C HIS A 55 5.14 -29.09 -0.79
N LYS A 56 6.19 -28.77 -1.54
CA LYS A 56 7.55 -29.28 -1.28
C LYS A 56 8.10 -28.94 0.11
N TYR A 57 7.50 -27.94 0.80
CA TYR A 57 7.92 -27.52 2.14
C TYR A 57 7.08 -28.13 3.27
N ILE A 58 6.15 -29.06 2.95
CA ILE A 58 5.29 -29.67 3.98
C ILE A 58 6.12 -30.43 5.03
N GLU A 59 7.13 -31.20 4.64
CA GLU A 59 7.99 -31.89 5.60
C GLU A 59 8.75 -30.92 6.51
N ASP A 60 9.23 -29.78 5.97
CA ASP A 60 9.93 -28.75 6.75
C ASP A 60 9.01 -28.16 7.82
N VAL A 61 7.76 -27.86 7.49
CA VAL A 61 6.81 -27.27 8.45
C VAL A 61 6.28 -28.29 9.46
N LEU A 62 6.18 -29.56 9.08
CA LEU A 62 5.89 -30.65 10.01
C LEU A 62 7.00 -30.83 11.05
N ALA A 63 8.28 -30.74 10.63
CA ALA A 63 9.42 -30.72 11.55
C ALA A 63 9.39 -29.52 12.51
N LYS A 64 8.78 -28.40 12.10
CA LYS A 64 8.53 -27.19 12.90
C LYS A 64 7.20 -27.23 13.67
N LYS A 65 6.54 -28.37 13.73
CA LYS A 65 5.29 -28.61 14.47
C LYS A 65 4.09 -27.78 13.98
N ALA A 66 3.97 -27.58 12.66
CA ALA A 66 2.70 -27.11 12.10
C ALA A 66 1.56 -28.03 12.54
N SER A 67 0.44 -27.49 12.97
CA SER A 67 -0.69 -28.25 13.52
C SER A 67 -1.79 -28.55 12.50
N VAL A 68 -1.89 -27.72 11.45
CA VAL A 68 -2.85 -27.88 10.34
C VAL A 68 -2.14 -27.67 9.02
N ILE A 69 -2.38 -28.52 8.04
CA ILE A 69 -1.89 -28.39 6.66
C ILE A 69 -3.10 -28.33 5.73
N LEU A 70 -3.27 -27.23 5.01
CA LEU A 70 -4.17 -27.22 3.84
C LEU A 70 -3.40 -27.79 2.65
N MET A 71 -3.94 -28.76 1.96
CA MET A 71 -3.26 -29.45 0.86
C MET A 71 -4.13 -29.45 -0.39
N ASN A 72 -3.56 -29.09 -1.52
CA ASN A 72 -4.26 -29.19 -2.80
C ASN A 72 -4.55 -30.66 -3.12
N LYS A 73 -5.80 -30.97 -3.49
CA LYS A 73 -6.27 -32.29 -3.75
C LYS A 73 -5.58 -32.96 -4.95
N ALA A 74 -5.34 -32.21 -6.03
CA ALA A 74 -4.64 -32.76 -7.20
C ALA A 74 -3.17 -33.10 -6.85
N GLU A 75 -2.51 -32.26 -6.03
CA GLU A 75 -1.16 -32.54 -5.54
C GLU A 75 -1.14 -33.80 -4.66
N TYR A 76 -2.10 -33.93 -3.74
CA TYR A 76 -2.24 -35.17 -2.94
C TYR A 76 -2.43 -36.40 -3.80
N GLU A 77 -3.35 -36.36 -4.77
CA GLU A 77 -3.60 -37.54 -5.65
C GLU A 77 -2.38 -37.91 -6.52
N SER A 78 -1.58 -36.88 -6.91
CA SER A 78 -0.36 -37.13 -7.71
C SER A 78 0.73 -37.90 -6.95
N ASN A 79 0.75 -37.85 -5.62
CA ASN A 79 1.73 -38.48 -4.76
C ASN A 79 1.10 -39.09 -3.49
N LYS A 80 -0.05 -39.75 -3.67
CA LYS A 80 -0.92 -40.20 -2.59
C LYS A 80 -0.21 -41.01 -1.53
N ALA A 81 0.59 -42.03 -1.95
CA ALA A 81 1.30 -42.89 -1.03
C ALA A 81 2.28 -42.13 -0.10
N HIS A 82 2.94 -41.12 -0.62
CA HIS A 82 3.83 -40.26 0.17
C HIS A 82 3.05 -39.49 1.22
N TYR A 83 1.97 -38.81 0.82
CA TYR A 83 1.19 -37.99 1.73
C TYR A 83 0.39 -38.80 2.75
N ASP A 84 -0.09 -40.01 2.39
CA ASP A 84 -0.68 -40.95 3.34
C ASP A 84 0.35 -41.41 4.40
N SER A 85 1.59 -41.65 3.98
CA SER A 85 2.70 -41.98 4.91
C SER A 85 3.02 -40.80 5.85
N LEU A 86 3.02 -39.56 5.34
CA LEU A 86 3.21 -38.40 6.17
C LEU A 86 2.07 -38.21 7.18
N ALA A 87 0.82 -38.34 6.75
CA ALA A 87 -0.34 -38.22 7.63
C ALA A 87 -0.35 -39.33 8.72
N ALA A 88 0.09 -40.53 8.40
CA ALA A 88 0.24 -41.61 9.37
C ALA A 88 1.38 -41.34 10.38
N LYS A 89 2.52 -40.82 9.89
CA LYS A 89 3.67 -40.47 10.73
C LYS A 89 3.38 -39.29 11.68
N TYR A 90 2.62 -38.28 11.22
CA TYR A 90 2.25 -37.10 11.96
C TYR A 90 0.75 -37.11 12.31
N SER A 91 0.34 -38.16 13.04
CA SER A 91 -1.06 -38.44 13.36
C SER A 91 -1.76 -37.38 14.23
N ASP A 92 -1.01 -36.47 14.83
CA ASP A 92 -1.45 -35.30 15.60
C ASP A 92 -1.67 -34.07 14.74
N VAL A 93 -1.28 -34.06 13.47
CA VAL A 93 -1.45 -32.96 12.53
C VAL A 93 -2.74 -33.14 11.71
N CYS A 94 -3.51 -32.07 11.60
CA CYS A 94 -4.74 -32.04 10.79
C CYS A 94 -4.41 -31.73 9.33
N PHE A 95 -4.47 -32.73 8.45
CA PHE A 95 -4.36 -32.53 7.00
C PHE A 95 -5.75 -32.33 6.41
N VAL A 96 -5.95 -31.25 5.67
CA VAL A 96 -7.22 -30.90 5.02
C VAL A 96 -7.01 -30.77 3.52
N LEU A 97 -7.65 -31.63 2.75
CA LEU A 97 -7.65 -31.58 1.28
C LEU A 97 -8.63 -30.53 0.79
N VAL A 98 -8.17 -29.66 -0.09
CA VAL A 98 -8.95 -28.58 -0.72
C VAL A 98 -8.69 -28.53 -2.23
N GLU A 99 -9.62 -28.01 -3.00
CA GLU A 99 -9.44 -27.90 -4.46
C GLU A 99 -8.38 -26.84 -4.84
N ASN A 100 -8.32 -25.72 -4.08
CA ASN A 100 -7.34 -24.65 -4.28
C ASN A 100 -6.95 -24.06 -2.93
N THR A 101 -5.66 -24.06 -2.61
CA THR A 101 -5.15 -23.63 -1.31
C THR A 101 -5.22 -22.11 -1.11
N LEU A 102 -5.12 -21.30 -2.18
CA LEU A 102 -5.31 -19.86 -2.10
C LEU A 102 -6.78 -19.51 -1.80
N HIS A 103 -7.71 -20.09 -2.55
CA HIS A 103 -9.14 -19.88 -2.28
C HIS A 103 -9.52 -20.38 -0.89
N ALA A 104 -8.97 -21.50 -0.45
CA ALA A 104 -9.19 -22.02 0.91
C ALA A 104 -8.67 -21.06 1.98
N LEU A 105 -7.51 -20.42 1.77
CA LEU A 105 -7.00 -19.38 2.66
C LEU A 105 -7.98 -18.20 2.75
N GLN A 106 -8.51 -17.74 1.61
CA GLN A 106 -9.48 -16.64 1.53
C GLN A 106 -10.81 -17.00 2.18
N ASP A 107 -11.35 -18.19 1.89
CA ASP A 107 -12.61 -18.66 2.46
C ASP A 107 -12.51 -18.88 3.98
N ALA A 108 -11.38 -19.40 4.48
CA ALA A 108 -11.10 -19.48 5.92
C ALA A 108 -11.03 -18.07 6.57
N ALA A 109 -10.39 -17.11 5.90
CA ALA A 109 -10.33 -15.73 6.40
C ALA A 109 -11.72 -15.05 6.37
N GLU A 110 -12.54 -15.28 5.34
CA GLU A 110 -13.92 -14.82 5.28
C GLU A 110 -14.78 -15.37 6.44
N ALA A 111 -14.64 -16.66 6.72
CA ALA A 111 -15.33 -17.29 7.85
C ALA A 111 -14.88 -16.71 9.18
N TYR A 112 -13.58 -16.43 9.33
CA TYR A 112 -13.04 -15.79 10.53
C TYR A 112 -13.61 -14.39 10.73
N VAL A 113 -13.59 -13.53 9.69
CA VAL A 113 -14.19 -12.19 9.74
C VAL A 113 -15.65 -12.26 10.11
N THR A 114 -16.42 -13.09 9.42
CA THR A 114 -17.87 -13.19 9.62
C THR A 114 -18.22 -13.61 11.05
N LYS A 115 -17.43 -14.48 11.66
CA LYS A 115 -17.72 -15.05 12.97
C LYS A 115 -17.09 -14.27 14.14
N LYS A 116 -15.84 -13.84 13.99
CA LYS A 116 -15.05 -13.26 15.09
C LYS A 116 -14.96 -11.74 15.05
N CYS A 117 -15.31 -11.11 13.91
CA CYS A 117 -15.22 -9.66 13.73
C CYS A 117 -16.60 -9.01 13.46
N SER A 118 -17.72 -9.68 13.79
CA SER A 118 -19.09 -9.19 13.52
C SER A 118 -19.37 -7.81 14.12
N ASP A 119 -18.82 -7.52 15.29
CA ASP A 119 -19.01 -6.26 16.02
C ASP A 119 -17.91 -5.23 15.73
N MET A 120 -16.96 -5.58 14.85
CA MET A 120 -15.82 -4.75 14.53
C MET A 120 -16.14 -3.82 13.35
N ILE A 121 -15.71 -2.57 13.44
CA ILE A 121 -15.79 -1.63 12.32
C ILE A 121 -14.70 -1.99 11.30
N LEU A 122 -15.09 -2.41 10.10
CA LEU A 122 -14.15 -2.77 9.05
C LEU A 122 -14.10 -1.68 7.97
N VAL A 123 -12.90 -1.18 7.69
CA VAL A 123 -12.62 -0.14 6.70
C VAL A 123 -11.69 -0.71 5.63
N SER A 124 -12.10 -0.62 4.36
CA SER A 124 -11.25 -0.93 3.21
C SER A 124 -10.72 0.34 2.55
N ILE A 125 -9.46 0.31 2.12
CA ILE A 125 -8.82 1.45 1.44
C ILE A 125 -8.14 0.96 0.18
N THR A 126 -8.56 1.49 -0.98
CA THR A 126 -7.91 1.24 -2.27
C THR A 126 -7.72 2.54 -3.04
N GLY A 127 -7.10 2.46 -4.22
CA GLY A 127 -6.87 3.58 -5.13
C GLY A 127 -5.60 3.39 -5.96
N SER A 128 -5.39 4.23 -6.92
CA SER A 128 -4.18 4.17 -7.76
C SER A 128 -2.95 4.68 -7.01
N SER A 129 -3.11 5.73 -6.22
CA SER A 129 -2.05 6.34 -5.39
C SER A 129 -2.60 6.68 -4.00
N GLY A 130 -1.72 6.83 -2.99
CA GLY A 130 -2.11 7.31 -1.66
C GLY A 130 -2.68 6.25 -0.70
N LYS A 131 -2.94 5.01 -1.13
CA LYS A 131 -3.53 3.94 -0.30
C LYS A 131 -2.86 3.78 1.07
N THR A 132 -1.56 3.54 1.08
CA THR A 132 -0.81 3.29 2.32
C THR A 132 -0.79 4.52 3.22
N THR A 133 -0.59 5.72 2.65
CA THR A 133 -0.61 6.96 3.42
C THR A 133 -1.99 7.21 4.05
N THR A 134 -3.06 6.99 3.28
CA THR A 134 -4.44 7.07 3.78
C THR A 134 -4.71 6.03 4.88
N LYS A 135 -4.22 4.80 4.69
CA LYS A 135 -4.31 3.74 5.70
C LYS A 135 -3.60 4.13 6.99
N GLU A 136 -2.36 4.65 6.92
CA GLU A 136 -1.63 5.06 8.12
C GLU A 136 -2.27 6.28 8.82
N MET A 137 -2.79 7.24 8.06
CA MET A 137 -3.56 8.36 8.65
C MET A 137 -4.82 7.83 9.35
N MET A 138 -5.57 6.91 8.73
CA MET A 138 -6.77 6.33 9.32
C MET A 138 -6.43 5.51 10.57
N VAL A 139 -5.30 4.77 10.57
CA VAL A 139 -4.78 4.06 11.75
C VAL A 139 -4.43 5.04 12.87
N SER A 140 -3.78 6.15 12.56
CA SER A 140 -3.45 7.19 13.55
C SER A 140 -4.70 7.81 14.16
N VAL A 141 -5.71 8.13 13.34
CA VAL A 141 -7.02 8.64 13.80
C VAL A 141 -7.74 7.60 14.66
N ALA A 142 -7.77 6.35 14.23
CA ALA A 142 -8.40 5.27 14.97
C ALA A 142 -7.73 5.02 16.34
N ARG A 143 -6.40 5.07 16.39
CA ARG A 143 -5.64 4.96 17.65
C ARG A 143 -5.90 6.09 18.61
N ALA A 144 -6.06 7.31 18.09
CA ALA A 144 -6.41 8.47 18.92
C ALA A 144 -7.76 8.29 19.63
N HIS A 145 -8.70 7.57 19.01
CA HIS A 145 -10.06 7.33 19.53
C HIS A 145 -10.20 6.01 20.31
N PHE A 146 -9.74 4.89 19.73
CA PHE A 146 -9.93 3.55 20.29
C PHE A 146 -8.74 3.04 21.13
N GLY A 147 -7.61 3.76 21.14
CA GLY A 147 -6.35 3.31 21.71
C GLY A 147 -5.62 2.30 20.81
N ASP A 148 -4.34 2.05 21.08
CA ASP A 148 -3.48 1.19 20.24
C ASP A 148 -3.99 -0.25 20.16
N ALA A 149 -4.43 -0.83 21.25
CA ALA A 149 -4.95 -2.19 21.32
C ALA A 149 -6.30 -2.34 20.59
N GLY A 150 -7.04 -1.25 20.39
CA GLY A 150 -8.35 -1.24 19.73
C GLY A 150 -8.28 -1.27 18.19
N VAL A 151 -7.09 -1.28 17.57
CA VAL A 151 -6.93 -1.08 16.13
C VAL A 151 -6.14 -2.22 15.48
N ALA A 152 -6.81 -2.95 14.59
CA ALA A 152 -6.16 -3.86 13.65
C ALA A 152 -5.94 -3.17 12.28
N TYR A 153 -4.89 -3.55 11.56
CA TYR A 153 -4.60 -2.95 10.25
C TYR A 153 -3.67 -3.81 9.40
N THR A 154 -3.61 -3.51 8.09
CA THR A 154 -2.64 -4.13 7.18
C THR A 154 -1.22 -3.73 7.54
N TYR A 155 -0.38 -4.69 7.93
CA TYR A 155 1.05 -4.48 8.16
C TYR A 155 1.83 -4.50 6.84
N GLY A 156 2.73 -3.53 6.67
CA GLY A 156 3.57 -3.46 5.48
C GLY A 156 2.74 -3.43 4.18
N ASN A 157 3.02 -4.37 3.30
CA ASN A 157 2.37 -4.53 2.00
C ASN A 157 1.46 -5.78 1.90
N LEU A 158 0.95 -6.30 3.02
CA LEU A 158 0.04 -7.46 3.05
C LEU A 158 -1.37 -7.08 2.56
N ASN A 159 -1.47 -6.52 1.35
CA ASN A 159 -2.67 -5.95 0.75
C ASN A 159 -3.16 -6.69 -0.49
N SER A 160 -2.55 -7.85 -0.81
CA SER A 160 -2.88 -8.70 -1.97
C SER A 160 -3.86 -9.82 -1.60
N GLU A 161 -4.22 -10.64 -2.60
CA GLU A 161 -5.06 -11.83 -2.45
C GLU A 161 -4.59 -12.85 -1.39
N THR A 162 -3.28 -12.85 -1.10
CA THR A 162 -2.68 -13.67 -0.03
C THR A 162 -2.47 -12.84 1.24
N GLY A 163 -2.01 -11.59 1.09
CA GLY A 163 -1.62 -10.72 2.21
C GLY A 163 -2.79 -10.28 3.07
N LEU A 164 -3.93 -9.91 2.46
CA LEU A 164 -5.10 -9.48 3.21
C LEU A 164 -5.67 -10.60 4.10
N PRO A 165 -5.85 -11.85 3.63
CA PRO A 165 -6.22 -12.96 4.50
C PRO A 165 -5.26 -13.15 5.68
N LEU A 166 -3.94 -13.09 5.45
CA LEU A 166 -2.96 -13.18 6.52
C LEU A 166 -3.07 -12.03 7.52
N SER A 167 -3.38 -10.82 7.05
CA SER A 167 -3.61 -9.64 7.92
C SER A 167 -4.86 -9.82 8.78
N VAL A 168 -5.93 -10.37 8.23
CA VAL A 168 -7.18 -10.68 8.93
C VAL A 168 -6.93 -11.68 10.08
N PHE A 169 -6.15 -12.71 9.85
CA PHE A 169 -5.80 -13.68 10.90
C PHE A 169 -4.91 -13.11 12.02
N LYS A 170 -4.48 -11.85 11.94
CA LYS A 170 -3.81 -11.15 13.07
C LYS A 170 -4.78 -10.51 14.05
N ILE A 171 -6.05 -10.34 13.69
CA ILE A 171 -7.10 -9.86 14.60
C ILE A 171 -7.27 -10.86 15.74
N ARG A 172 -7.45 -10.37 16.97
CA ARG A 172 -7.57 -11.22 18.18
C ARG A 172 -8.96 -11.15 18.83
N GLY A 173 -9.81 -10.19 18.41
CA GLY A 173 -11.17 -10.00 18.89
C GLY A 173 -11.35 -8.91 19.95
N ASP A 174 -10.25 -8.30 20.41
CA ASP A 174 -10.29 -7.15 21.33
C ASP A 174 -10.38 -5.81 20.57
N GLU A 175 -10.02 -5.81 19.30
CA GLU A 175 -10.01 -4.64 18.45
C GLU A 175 -11.44 -4.16 18.13
N LYS A 176 -11.60 -2.84 18.05
CA LYS A 176 -12.88 -2.17 17.73
C LYS A 176 -12.99 -1.80 16.26
N ILE A 177 -11.84 -1.58 15.61
CA ILE A 177 -11.76 -1.20 14.21
C ILE A 177 -10.62 -1.94 13.51
N GLY A 178 -10.86 -2.33 12.25
CA GLY A 178 -9.88 -2.91 11.33
C GLY A 178 -9.77 -2.08 10.06
N ILE A 179 -8.54 -1.68 9.71
CA ILE A 179 -8.24 -0.81 8.58
C ILE A 179 -7.36 -1.57 7.61
N PHE A 180 -7.93 -1.96 6.45
CA PHE A 180 -7.26 -2.85 5.51
C PHE A 180 -7.05 -2.18 4.15
N GLU A 181 -5.78 -2.15 3.74
CA GLU A 181 -5.40 -1.72 2.40
C GLU A 181 -5.67 -2.85 1.40
N MET A 182 -6.25 -2.51 0.25
CA MET A 182 -6.50 -3.42 -0.87
C MET A 182 -5.68 -3.00 -2.09
N GLY A 183 -4.69 -3.80 -2.42
CA GLY A 183 -3.90 -3.73 -3.65
C GLY A 183 -4.46 -4.65 -4.73
N MET A 184 -3.89 -4.58 -5.94
CA MET A 184 -4.20 -5.50 -7.03
C MET A 184 -3.00 -5.65 -7.97
N ASN A 185 -2.83 -6.86 -8.51
CA ASN A 185 -1.86 -7.18 -9.54
C ASN A 185 -2.51 -7.96 -10.71
N ARG A 186 -3.78 -8.25 -10.62
CA ARG A 186 -4.56 -8.95 -11.66
C ARG A 186 -6.03 -8.53 -11.63
N VAL A 187 -6.75 -8.96 -12.66
CA VAL A 187 -8.22 -8.78 -12.74
C VAL A 187 -8.91 -9.59 -11.64
N ASN A 188 -9.93 -9.00 -11.05
CA ASN A 188 -10.79 -9.51 -9.99
C ASN A 188 -10.14 -9.72 -8.61
N GLU A 189 -8.89 -9.32 -8.40
CA GLU A 189 -8.23 -9.44 -7.10
C GLU A 189 -8.94 -8.61 -6.02
N ILE A 190 -9.33 -7.36 -6.33
CA ILE A 190 -10.12 -6.52 -5.40
C ILE A 190 -11.45 -7.18 -5.04
N GLY A 191 -12.13 -7.81 -6.02
CA GLY A 191 -13.40 -8.50 -5.77
C GLY A 191 -13.26 -9.66 -4.79
N GLU A 192 -12.20 -10.46 -4.94
CA GLU A 192 -11.91 -11.60 -4.06
C GLU A 192 -11.59 -11.15 -2.63
N ILE A 193 -10.70 -10.17 -2.46
CA ILE A 193 -10.33 -9.69 -1.12
C ILE A 193 -11.46 -8.88 -0.46
N SER A 194 -12.32 -8.23 -1.25
CA SER A 194 -13.50 -7.54 -0.73
C SER A 194 -14.51 -8.54 -0.15
N LYS A 195 -14.66 -9.72 -0.77
CA LYS A 195 -15.48 -10.83 -0.26
C LYS A 195 -14.99 -11.30 1.10
N VAL A 196 -13.66 -11.37 1.30
CA VAL A 196 -13.07 -11.76 2.59
C VAL A 196 -13.39 -10.74 3.67
N LEU A 197 -13.22 -9.45 3.38
CA LEU A 197 -13.31 -8.40 4.39
C LEU A 197 -14.75 -7.94 4.67
N LYS A 198 -15.61 -7.87 3.64
CA LYS A 198 -16.99 -7.34 3.74
C LYS A 198 -17.06 -6.03 4.53
N SER A 199 -16.21 -5.06 4.16
CA SER A 199 -16.06 -3.81 4.88
C SER A 199 -17.35 -3.01 4.97
N ARG A 200 -17.59 -2.39 6.13
CA ARG A 200 -18.71 -1.46 6.36
C ARG A 200 -18.44 -0.08 5.79
N TYR A 201 -17.18 0.34 5.78
CA TYR A 201 -16.70 1.60 5.21
C TYR A 201 -15.64 1.34 4.17
N GLY A 202 -15.66 2.09 3.09
CA GLY A 202 -14.65 1.95 2.04
C GLY A 202 -14.18 3.31 1.54
N ILE A 203 -12.87 3.42 1.25
CA ILE A 203 -12.27 4.61 0.66
C ILE A 203 -11.62 4.23 -0.66
N ILE A 204 -11.99 4.91 -1.76
CA ILE A 204 -11.21 4.98 -2.99
C ILE A 204 -10.50 6.32 -3.01
N THR A 205 -9.18 6.32 -2.88
CA THR A 205 -8.38 7.54 -2.81
C THR A 205 -8.38 8.31 -4.13
N ASN A 206 -8.24 7.60 -5.25
CA ASN A 206 -8.32 8.13 -6.62
C ASN A 206 -8.30 6.99 -7.64
N ILE A 207 -8.77 7.29 -8.87
CA ILE A 207 -8.68 6.45 -10.05
C ILE A 207 -7.67 7.09 -11.02
N GLY A 208 -6.44 6.61 -11.01
CA GLY A 208 -5.35 7.02 -11.89
C GLY A 208 -4.91 5.88 -12.80
N THR A 209 -3.65 5.93 -13.25
CA THR A 209 -3.09 5.02 -14.25
C THR A 209 -2.25 3.87 -13.69
N ALA A 210 -2.18 3.70 -12.36
CA ALA A 210 -1.48 2.57 -11.77
C ALA A 210 -2.06 1.23 -12.25
N HIS A 211 -1.18 0.28 -12.63
CA HIS A 211 -1.52 -1.04 -13.19
C HIS A 211 -2.20 -0.98 -14.58
N ILE A 212 -2.07 0.12 -15.33
CA ILE A 212 -2.68 0.28 -16.65
C ILE A 212 -2.15 -0.76 -17.64
N GLY A 213 -0.89 -1.16 -17.51
CA GLY A 213 -0.29 -2.21 -18.34
C GLY A 213 -0.91 -3.60 -18.15
N ILE A 214 -1.56 -3.85 -17.00
CA ILE A 214 -2.24 -5.10 -16.67
C ILE A 214 -3.71 -5.05 -17.06
N LEU A 215 -4.38 -3.93 -16.75
CA LEU A 215 -5.83 -3.78 -16.93
C LEU A 215 -6.23 -3.13 -18.24
N GLY A 216 -5.29 -2.54 -18.98
CA GLY A 216 -5.46 -2.02 -20.33
C GLY A 216 -6.07 -0.62 -20.40
N SER A 217 -6.92 -0.20 -19.47
CA SER A 217 -7.53 1.13 -19.46
C SER A 217 -7.85 1.63 -18.05
N GLN A 218 -8.09 2.94 -17.93
CA GLN A 218 -8.48 3.58 -16.67
C GLN A 218 -9.91 3.18 -16.26
N GLU A 219 -10.79 2.91 -17.21
CA GLU A 219 -12.14 2.38 -16.98
C GLU A 219 -12.07 1.00 -16.33
N ASN A 220 -11.18 0.13 -16.78
CA ASN A 220 -10.97 -1.18 -16.18
C ASN A 220 -10.36 -1.07 -14.78
N ILE A 221 -9.49 -0.09 -14.55
CA ILE A 221 -8.97 0.23 -13.21
C ILE A 221 -10.11 0.66 -12.28
N ALA A 222 -11.00 1.53 -12.75
CA ALA A 222 -12.18 1.96 -12.01
C ALA A 222 -13.14 0.78 -11.75
N LEU A 223 -13.39 -0.07 -12.76
CA LEU A 223 -14.21 -1.28 -12.66
C LEU A 223 -13.66 -2.25 -11.59
N GLU A 224 -12.34 -2.40 -11.54
CA GLU A 224 -11.71 -3.25 -10.53
C GLU A 224 -11.84 -2.65 -9.13
N LYS A 225 -11.50 -1.36 -8.97
CA LYS A 225 -11.51 -0.71 -7.65
C LYS A 225 -12.91 -0.54 -7.08
N ARG A 226 -13.96 -0.32 -7.89
CA ARG A 226 -15.35 -0.24 -7.40
C ARG A 226 -15.81 -1.51 -6.68
N LYS A 227 -15.19 -2.66 -6.95
CA LYS A 227 -15.49 -3.92 -6.26
C LYS A 227 -15.19 -3.85 -4.78
N SER A 228 -14.34 -2.92 -4.31
CA SER A 228 -14.10 -2.69 -2.89
C SER A 228 -15.35 -2.24 -2.14
N PHE A 229 -16.35 -1.72 -2.84
CA PHE A 229 -17.62 -1.27 -2.27
C PHE A 229 -18.75 -2.31 -2.35
N ALA A 230 -18.50 -3.46 -2.98
CA ALA A 230 -19.55 -4.46 -3.29
C ALA A 230 -20.31 -4.96 -2.05
N TYR A 231 -19.69 -4.96 -0.89
CA TYR A 231 -20.25 -5.50 0.34
C TYR A 231 -20.63 -4.43 1.37
N ILE A 232 -20.50 -3.14 1.05
CA ILE A 232 -20.90 -2.05 1.97
C ILE A 232 -22.39 -2.16 2.24
N PRO A 233 -22.80 -2.32 3.53
CA PRO A 233 -24.21 -2.42 3.91
C PRO A 233 -24.91 -1.05 3.85
N SER A 234 -26.24 -1.04 3.98
CA SER A 234 -27.05 0.19 3.92
C SER A 234 -26.74 1.20 5.04
N ASP A 235 -26.16 0.75 6.14
CA ASP A 235 -25.73 1.55 7.28
C ASP A 235 -24.21 1.84 7.28
N GLY A 236 -23.54 1.56 6.16
CA GLY A 236 -22.15 1.87 5.91
C GLY A 236 -21.96 3.05 4.95
N ALA A 237 -20.71 3.33 4.56
CA ALA A 237 -20.42 4.42 3.63
C ALA A 237 -19.26 4.11 2.65
N ALA A 238 -19.44 4.59 1.42
CA ALA A 238 -18.44 4.64 0.36
C ALA A 238 -17.89 6.06 0.21
N VAL A 239 -16.59 6.24 0.35
CA VAL A 239 -15.91 7.53 0.34
C VAL A 239 -15.09 7.66 -0.95
N VAL A 240 -15.37 8.69 -1.76
CA VAL A 240 -14.74 8.91 -3.07
C VAL A 240 -14.38 10.38 -3.28
N GLY A 241 -13.37 10.65 -4.12
CA GLY A 241 -13.01 12.02 -4.49
C GLY A 241 -14.13 12.71 -5.27
N ALA A 242 -14.50 13.92 -4.86
CA ALA A 242 -15.55 14.71 -5.54
C ALA A 242 -15.15 15.10 -6.98
N ASP A 243 -13.87 15.32 -7.19
CA ASP A 243 -13.30 15.73 -8.49
C ASP A 243 -12.78 14.54 -9.32
N ASP A 244 -12.94 13.30 -8.84
CA ASP A 244 -12.54 12.11 -9.58
C ASP A 244 -13.56 11.81 -10.69
N ALA A 245 -13.11 11.74 -11.93
CA ALA A 245 -13.97 11.50 -13.09
C ALA A 245 -14.77 10.19 -13.01
N PHE A 246 -14.30 9.23 -12.21
CA PHE A 246 -14.94 7.93 -12.01
C PHE A 246 -15.72 7.83 -10.70
N ALA A 247 -15.88 8.94 -9.96
CA ALA A 247 -16.58 8.93 -8.65
C ALA A 247 -17.98 8.31 -8.73
N ASP A 248 -18.80 8.79 -9.65
CA ASP A 248 -20.18 8.32 -9.83
C ASP A 248 -20.21 6.88 -10.34
N PHE A 249 -19.34 6.51 -11.28
CA PHE A 249 -19.19 5.14 -11.74
C PHE A 249 -18.78 4.17 -10.63
N CYS A 250 -17.84 4.57 -9.77
CA CYS A 250 -17.39 3.72 -8.65
C CYS A 250 -18.46 3.52 -7.58
N THR A 251 -19.37 4.47 -7.44
CA THR A 251 -20.42 4.44 -6.40
C THR A 251 -21.79 3.97 -6.89
N GLU A 252 -21.92 3.71 -8.18
CA GLU A 252 -23.17 3.19 -8.74
C GLU A 252 -23.55 1.85 -8.10
N GLY A 253 -24.77 1.77 -7.56
CA GLY A 253 -25.32 0.56 -6.93
C GLY A 253 -24.82 0.31 -5.50
N VAL A 254 -24.02 1.20 -4.90
CA VAL A 254 -23.64 1.13 -3.49
C VAL A 254 -24.89 1.28 -2.62
N ARG A 255 -25.11 0.35 -1.68
CA ARG A 255 -26.28 0.35 -0.79
C ARG A 255 -26.17 1.34 0.35
N GLY A 256 -24.92 1.62 0.78
CA GLY A 256 -24.62 2.56 1.85
C GLY A 256 -24.60 4.01 1.37
N LYS A 257 -24.29 4.91 2.30
CA LYS A 257 -24.14 6.34 2.02
C LYS A 257 -22.93 6.57 1.08
N VAL A 258 -23.09 7.44 0.08
CA VAL A 258 -21.98 7.94 -0.74
C VAL A 258 -21.51 9.25 -0.15
N VAL A 259 -20.23 9.33 0.21
CA VAL A 259 -19.60 10.52 0.79
C VAL A 259 -18.50 10.99 -0.15
N LYS A 260 -18.59 12.23 -0.59
CA LYS A 260 -17.58 12.84 -1.47
C LYS A 260 -16.62 13.69 -0.64
N PHE A 261 -15.32 13.54 -0.88
CA PHE A 261 -14.27 14.38 -0.30
C PHE A 261 -13.53 15.16 -1.38
N GLY A 262 -12.95 16.29 -1.03
CA GLY A 262 -12.19 17.11 -1.97
C GLY A 262 -12.11 18.56 -1.52
N ARG A 263 -11.26 19.33 -2.20
CA ARG A 263 -11.11 20.77 -1.91
C ARG A 263 -12.38 21.59 -2.25
N ASN A 264 -13.17 21.11 -3.20
CA ASN A 264 -14.39 21.75 -3.68
C ASN A 264 -15.64 21.32 -2.90
N VAL A 265 -15.51 20.41 -1.92
CA VAL A 265 -16.61 20.06 -1.03
C VAL A 265 -16.82 21.22 -0.04
N PRO A 266 -18.02 21.83 0.02
CA PRO A 266 -18.26 22.97 0.90
C PRO A 266 -17.97 22.67 2.37
N GLU A 267 -17.44 23.65 3.10
CA GLU A 267 -17.18 23.57 4.54
C GLU A 267 -18.44 23.13 5.33
N SER A 268 -19.60 23.64 4.93
CA SER A 268 -20.89 23.27 5.55
C SER A 268 -21.23 21.78 5.44
N VAL A 269 -20.59 21.05 4.53
CA VAL A 269 -20.75 19.61 4.31
C VAL A 269 -19.60 18.83 4.94
N SER A 270 -18.37 19.23 4.67
CA SER A 270 -17.16 18.54 5.14
C SER A 270 -16.77 18.90 6.57
N GLY A 271 -17.10 20.11 7.01
CA GLY A 271 -16.57 20.73 8.24
C GLY A 271 -15.10 21.12 8.11
N VAL A 272 -14.52 21.13 6.91
CA VAL A 272 -13.11 21.42 6.69
C VAL A 272 -12.93 22.71 5.92
N ARG A 273 -12.10 23.61 6.46
CA ARG A 273 -11.69 24.86 5.82
C ARG A 273 -10.18 24.88 5.62
N PHE A 274 -9.75 24.94 4.37
CA PHE A 274 -8.32 25.09 4.04
C PHE A 274 -7.79 26.44 4.54
N VAL A 275 -6.59 26.45 5.12
CA VAL A 275 -5.92 27.66 5.61
C VAL A 275 -4.68 27.94 4.78
N GLU A 276 -3.67 27.05 4.80
CA GLU A 276 -2.38 27.29 4.14
C GLU A 276 -1.67 26.00 3.77
N ASP A 277 -1.04 25.96 2.59
CA ASP A 277 -0.06 24.94 2.21
C ASP A 277 1.34 25.47 2.57
N LYS A 278 2.00 24.81 3.52
CA LYS A 278 3.36 25.16 4.00
C LYS A 278 4.46 24.44 3.26
N GLY A 279 4.16 23.86 2.10
CA GLY A 279 5.12 23.17 1.25
C GLY A 279 5.75 21.95 1.95
N LEU A 280 7.06 22.01 2.23
CA LEU A 280 7.79 20.94 2.90
C LEU A 280 7.31 20.66 4.33
N PHE A 281 6.65 21.62 4.96
CA PHE A 281 6.20 21.56 6.36
C PHE A 281 4.72 21.16 6.50
N GLY A 282 4.09 20.68 5.44
CA GLY A 282 2.73 20.17 5.50
C GLY A 282 1.65 21.19 5.17
N THR A 283 0.45 20.99 5.73
CA THR A 283 -0.74 21.79 5.39
C THR A 283 -1.53 22.14 6.65
N ASP A 284 -1.90 23.42 6.80
CA ASP A 284 -2.81 23.88 7.85
C ASP A 284 -4.23 24.00 7.33
N PHE A 285 -5.18 23.56 8.13
CA PHE A 285 -6.62 23.69 7.87
C PHE A 285 -7.41 23.73 9.18
N GLU A 286 -8.69 23.99 9.12
CA GLU A 286 -9.60 23.86 10.26
C GLU A 286 -10.55 22.67 10.04
N LEU A 287 -10.85 21.95 11.11
CA LEU A 287 -11.85 20.88 11.17
C LEU A 287 -12.89 21.22 12.24
N ASP A 288 -14.11 21.52 11.82
CA ASP A 288 -15.21 21.94 12.69
C ASP A 288 -14.79 23.07 13.66
N GLY A 289 -14.02 24.05 13.15
CA GLY A 289 -13.48 25.18 13.90
C GLY A 289 -12.21 24.87 14.71
N LEU A 290 -11.72 23.63 14.71
CA LEU A 290 -10.45 23.28 15.37
C LEU A 290 -9.28 23.45 14.40
N PRO A 291 -8.22 24.21 14.75
CA PRO A 291 -7.04 24.30 13.91
C PRO A 291 -6.31 22.94 13.88
N VAL A 292 -5.92 22.50 12.69
CA VAL A 292 -5.25 21.20 12.44
C VAL A 292 -4.02 21.43 11.57
N HIS A 293 -2.90 20.81 11.97
CA HIS A 293 -1.68 20.76 11.17
C HIS A 293 -1.44 19.34 10.67
N LEU A 294 -1.47 19.12 9.34
CA LEU A 294 -1.04 17.88 8.71
C LEU A 294 0.47 17.93 8.46
N PRO A 295 1.30 17.12 9.14
CA PRO A 295 2.77 17.19 9.01
C PRO A 295 3.32 16.51 7.76
N LEU A 296 2.49 16.09 6.83
CA LEU A 296 2.89 15.45 5.58
C LEU A 296 2.89 16.44 4.41
N SER A 297 4.02 16.52 3.73
CA SER A 297 4.23 17.41 2.59
C SER A 297 3.41 17.02 1.36
N GLY A 298 2.99 18.02 0.60
CA GLY A 298 2.31 17.85 -0.68
C GLY A 298 0.79 17.87 -0.60
N SER A 299 0.20 18.65 -1.49
CA SER A 299 -1.24 18.90 -1.56
C SER A 299 -2.09 17.63 -1.76
N TYR A 300 -1.52 16.56 -2.31
CA TYR A 300 -2.18 15.26 -2.43
C TYR A 300 -2.30 14.52 -1.08
N ASN A 301 -1.40 14.79 -0.11
CA ASN A 301 -1.55 14.28 1.25
C ASN A 301 -2.69 14.98 1.99
N TYR A 302 -2.94 16.26 1.69
CA TYR A 302 -4.15 16.94 2.15
C TYR A 302 -5.42 16.26 1.61
N LEU A 303 -5.46 15.88 0.32
CA LEU A 303 -6.59 15.10 -0.23
C LEU A 303 -6.76 13.73 0.47
N ASN A 304 -5.66 13.04 0.76
CA ASN A 304 -5.69 11.81 1.55
C ASN A 304 -6.28 12.06 2.95
N ALA A 305 -5.89 13.16 3.62
CA ALA A 305 -6.45 13.55 4.91
C ALA A 305 -7.95 13.86 4.83
N LEU A 306 -8.41 14.55 3.77
CA LEU A 306 -9.85 14.79 3.56
C LEU A 306 -10.65 13.49 3.42
N SER A 307 -10.09 12.48 2.76
CA SER A 307 -10.74 11.17 2.66
C SER A 307 -10.85 10.44 4.00
N VAL A 308 -9.81 10.55 4.82
CA VAL A 308 -9.79 10.00 6.20
C VAL A 308 -10.80 10.73 7.08
N ILE A 309 -10.82 12.07 7.05
CA ILE A 309 -11.77 12.89 7.81
C ILE A 309 -13.21 12.52 7.45
N ALA A 310 -13.50 12.41 6.14
CA ALA A 310 -14.82 12.04 5.67
C ALA A 310 -15.26 10.65 6.19
N CYS A 311 -14.38 9.65 6.11
CA CYS A 311 -14.65 8.31 6.62
C CYS A 311 -14.78 8.30 8.15
N ALA A 312 -13.89 8.96 8.87
CA ALA A 312 -13.88 9.00 10.33
C ALA A 312 -15.15 9.67 10.89
N LYS A 313 -15.66 10.72 10.25
CA LYS A 313 -16.95 11.35 10.60
C LYS A 313 -18.12 10.39 10.42
N GLU A 314 -18.16 9.60 9.34
CA GLU A 314 -19.20 8.60 9.12
C GLU A 314 -19.14 7.44 10.14
N ILE A 315 -17.95 7.11 10.64
CA ILE A 315 -17.77 6.16 11.75
C ILE A 315 -18.27 6.75 13.08
N GLY A 316 -18.32 8.08 13.21
CA GLY A 316 -18.71 8.79 14.42
C GLY A 316 -17.51 9.17 15.31
N ILE A 317 -16.29 9.19 14.78
CA ILE A 317 -15.10 9.62 15.52
C ILE A 317 -15.18 11.14 15.74
N PRO A 318 -15.03 11.63 16.99
CA PRO A 318 -15.08 13.07 17.30
C PRO A 318 -13.96 13.85 16.60
N SER A 319 -14.25 15.08 16.19
CA SER A 319 -13.28 15.95 15.49
C SER A 319 -12.00 16.22 16.28
N ALA A 320 -12.06 16.23 17.61
CA ALA A 320 -10.88 16.34 18.48
C ALA A 320 -9.92 15.13 18.34
N ASP A 321 -10.47 13.91 18.24
CA ASP A 321 -9.68 12.70 18.05
C ASP A 321 -9.18 12.60 16.61
N ILE A 322 -9.98 13.02 15.62
CA ILE A 322 -9.55 13.13 14.22
C ILE A 322 -8.35 14.08 14.11
N LYS A 323 -8.47 15.29 14.71
CA LYS A 323 -7.36 16.25 14.79
C LYS A 323 -6.10 15.60 15.38
N LYS A 324 -6.22 15.02 16.57
CA LYS A 324 -5.09 14.37 17.26
C LYS A 324 -4.43 13.30 16.39
N GLY A 325 -5.22 12.48 15.68
CA GLY A 325 -4.70 11.45 14.81
C GLY A 325 -4.02 12.01 13.55
N ILE A 326 -4.58 13.02 12.91
CA ILE A 326 -3.97 13.67 11.73
C ILE A 326 -2.64 14.36 12.10
N GLU A 327 -2.59 15.07 13.22
CA GLU A 327 -1.37 15.73 13.69
C GLU A 327 -0.30 14.73 14.15
N GLY A 328 -0.70 13.56 14.61
CA GLY A 328 0.19 12.49 15.05
C GLY A 328 0.70 11.56 13.96
N VAL A 329 0.31 11.76 12.68
CA VAL A 329 0.75 10.87 11.61
C VAL A 329 2.24 11.02 11.31
N ALA A 330 2.96 9.90 11.31
CA ALA A 330 4.37 9.87 10.96
C ALA A 330 4.58 9.77 9.44
N SER A 331 5.67 10.36 8.95
CA SER A 331 6.09 10.16 7.56
C SER A 331 6.48 8.70 7.33
N LEU A 332 6.09 8.15 6.18
CA LEU A 332 6.42 6.79 5.79
C LEU A 332 7.74 6.76 5.01
N SER A 333 8.60 5.82 5.33
CA SER A 333 9.87 5.65 4.60
C SER A 333 9.62 5.42 3.10
N GLY A 334 10.29 6.22 2.26
CA GLY A 334 10.18 6.16 0.82
C GLY A 334 8.85 6.66 0.23
N ARG A 335 8.01 7.37 1.00
CA ARG A 335 6.74 7.97 0.56
C ARG A 335 6.69 9.43 0.95
N MET A 336 7.22 10.30 0.09
CA MET A 336 7.40 11.73 0.39
C MET A 336 8.09 11.97 1.73
N GLU A 337 9.07 11.16 2.04
CA GLU A 337 9.88 11.31 3.23
C GLU A 337 10.84 12.50 3.02
N VAL A 338 10.59 13.58 3.73
CA VAL A 338 11.38 14.80 3.68
C VAL A 338 12.35 14.83 4.86
N LYS A 339 13.63 15.00 4.58
CA LYS A 339 14.67 15.11 5.61
C LYS A 339 15.70 16.16 5.23
N GLU A 340 16.15 16.93 6.22
CA GLU A 340 17.40 17.66 6.09
C GLU A 340 18.58 16.68 6.06
N CYS A 341 19.48 16.88 5.14
CA CYS A 341 20.64 16.03 4.92
C CYS A 341 21.91 16.89 4.82
N LYS A 342 22.96 16.49 5.51
CA LYS A 342 24.29 17.05 5.33
C LYS A 342 25.06 16.18 4.34
N LEU A 343 25.34 16.71 3.17
CA LEU A 343 26.14 16.01 2.16
C LEU A 343 27.60 15.82 2.63
N THR A 344 28.30 14.89 2.03
CA THR A 344 29.71 14.61 2.36
C THR A 344 30.64 15.80 2.15
N ASN A 345 30.28 16.78 1.28
CA ASN A 345 30.99 18.05 1.13
C ASN A 345 30.64 19.10 2.19
N GLY A 346 29.78 18.76 3.15
CA GLY A 346 29.36 19.64 4.25
C GLY A 346 28.15 20.51 3.98
N LYS A 347 27.62 20.56 2.76
CA LYS A 347 26.45 21.33 2.36
C LYS A 347 25.17 20.74 2.98
N LYS A 348 24.22 21.60 3.38
CA LYS A 348 22.92 21.22 3.93
C LYS A 348 21.85 21.30 2.85
N VAL A 349 21.20 20.21 2.55
CA VAL A 349 20.17 20.10 1.52
C VAL A 349 18.91 19.48 2.09
N VAL A 350 17.79 19.63 1.40
CA VAL A 350 16.55 18.91 1.68
C VAL A 350 16.47 17.70 0.74
N LEU A 351 16.40 16.51 1.31
CA LEU A 351 16.20 15.26 0.57
C LEU A 351 14.74 14.83 0.64
N ILE A 352 14.11 14.69 -0.52
CA ILE A 352 12.76 14.13 -0.67
C ILE A 352 12.91 12.72 -1.22
N LYS A 353 12.64 11.71 -0.39
CA LYS A 353 12.68 10.30 -0.77
C LYS A 353 11.26 9.79 -1.03
N ASP A 354 10.92 9.55 -2.30
CA ASP A 354 9.63 9.01 -2.75
C ASP A 354 9.84 7.85 -3.73
N CYS A 355 10.63 6.85 -3.32
CA CYS A 355 11.10 5.75 -4.15
C CYS A 355 10.52 4.37 -3.78
N TYR A 356 9.42 4.32 -3.02
CA TYR A 356 8.73 3.06 -2.75
C TYR A 356 8.01 2.51 -3.99
N ASN A 357 7.34 3.36 -4.78
CA ASN A 357 6.74 3.01 -6.06
C ASN A 357 6.57 4.26 -6.94
N ALA A 358 6.42 4.05 -8.26
CA ALA A 358 6.19 5.12 -9.21
C ALA A 358 5.17 4.71 -10.28
N ASN A 359 4.23 5.60 -10.56
CA ASN A 359 3.36 5.62 -11.73
C ASN A 359 3.28 7.06 -12.24
N LEU A 360 2.68 7.25 -13.42
CA LEU A 360 2.61 8.57 -14.05
C LEU A 360 2.00 9.63 -13.13
N ASP A 361 0.86 9.33 -12.52
CA ASP A 361 0.16 10.30 -11.66
C ASP A 361 0.98 10.71 -10.44
N SER A 362 1.63 9.74 -9.78
CA SER A 362 2.45 10.01 -8.60
C SER A 362 3.76 10.73 -8.95
N MET A 363 4.36 10.43 -10.13
CA MET A 363 5.52 11.16 -10.64
C MET A 363 5.18 12.61 -10.91
N MET A 364 4.08 12.87 -11.66
CA MET A 364 3.62 14.23 -11.98
C MET A 364 3.40 15.04 -10.70
N LYS A 365 2.64 14.48 -9.73
CA LYS A 365 2.32 15.17 -8.48
C LYS A 365 3.57 15.60 -7.69
N VAL A 366 4.60 14.75 -7.59
CA VAL A 366 5.80 15.12 -6.84
C VAL A 366 6.70 16.07 -7.61
N ILE A 367 6.76 15.96 -8.95
CA ILE A 367 7.48 16.91 -9.80
C ILE A 367 6.83 18.30 -9.68
N ASP A 368 5.49 18.37 -9.74
CA ASP A 368 4.73 19.59 -9.55
C ASP A 368 4.98 20.21 -8.18
N PHE A 369 4.87 19.40 -7.13
CA PHE A 369 5.17 19.82 -5.77
C PHE A 369 6.58 20.44 -5.65
N CYS A 370 7.59 19.76 -6.16
CA CYS A 370 8.96 20.32 -6.16
C CYS A 370 9.06 21.59 -7.02
N GLY A 371 8.29 21.67 -8.11
CA GLY A 371 8.21 22.86 -8.96
C GLY A 371 7.69 24.10 -8.23
N GLU A 372 6.69 23.90 -7.38
CA GLU A 372 6.00 24.94 -6.62
C GLU A 372 6.75 25.41 -5.36
N LEU A 373 7.77 24.67 -4.91
CA LEU A 373 8.57 25.06 -3.74
C LEU A 373 9.23 26.42 -3.94
N LYS A 374 9.10 27.28 -2.94
CA LYS A 374 9.65 28.64 -2.89
C LYS A 374 10.75 28.72 -1.84
N ASN A 375 11.61 29.73 -1.97
CA ASN A 375 12.68 30.00 -1.01
C ASN A 375 13.63 28.83 -0.79
N ILE A 376 13.89 28.05 -1.86
CA ILE A 376 14.84 26.94 -1.92
C ILE A 376 15.97 27.27 -2.90
N GLY A 377 17.08 26.53 -2.84
CA GLY A 377 18.14 26.54 -3.82
C GLY A 377 17.77 25.83 -5.12
N LYS A 378 18.72 25.11 -5.70
CA LYS A 378 18.49 24.33 -6.91
C LYS A 378 17.53 23.17 -6.68
N LYS A 379 16.82 22.79 -7.72
CA LYS A 379 16.01 21.57 -7.80
C LYS A 379 16.81 20.51 -8.52
N ILE A 380 17.10 19.41 -7.83
CA ILE A 380 17.90 18.30 -8.31
C ILE A 380 17.01 17.07 -8.33
N PHE A 381 16.73 16.53 -9.51
CA PHE A 381 15.83 15.38 -9.66
C PHE A 381 16.62 14.12 -10.04
N VAL A 382 16.42 13.04 -9.30
CA VAL A 382 16.85 11.69 -9.68
C VAL A 382 15.60 10.85 -9.87
N LEU A 383 15.27 10.57 -11.14
CA LEU A 383 14.02 9.92 -11.52
C LEU A 383 14.31 8.58 -12.18
N GLY A 384 13.72 7.51 -11.64
CA GLY A 384 13.85 6.15 -12.14
C GLY A 384 12.63 5.70 -12.94
N ASP A 385 12.78 4.59 -13.67
CA ASP A 385 11.70 3.99 -14.45
C ASP A 385 10.43 3.80 -13.64
N MET A 386 9.31 4.00 -14.29
CA MET A 386 7.99 3.54 -13.87
C MET A 386 7.73 2.14 -14.44
N LYS A 387 7.44 1.16 -13.60
CA LYS A 387 7.14 -0.21 -14.02
C LYS A 387 5.63 -0.45 -14.18
N GLU A 388 5.24 -1.60 -14.72
CA GLU A 388 3.84 -2.04 -14.90
C GLU A 388 3.00 -1.17 -15.86
N LEU A 389 3.65 -0.41 -16.74
CA LEU A 389 2.98 0.48 -17.71
C LEU A 389 2.63 -0.23 -19.03
N GLY A 390 3.24 -1.38 -19.33
CA GLY A 390 3.01 -2.09 -20.60
C GLY A 390 3.25 -1.20 -21.83
N ALA A 391 2.29 -1.18 -22.74
CA ALA A 391 2.36 -0.38 -23.97
C ALA A 391 2.38 1.15 -23.72
N GLU A 392 1.90 1.61 -22.57
CA GLU A 392 1.87 3.04 -22.21
C GLU A 392 3.24 3.55 -21.66
N SER A 393 4.26 2.67 -21.55
CA SER A 393 5.54 3.04 -20.94
C SER A 393 6.20 4.22 -21.62
N ALA A 394 6.42 4.16 -22.93
CA ALA A 394 7.09 5.22 -23.69
C ALA A 394 6.36 6.57 -23.54
N LYS A 395 5.04 6.57 -23.74
CA LYS A 395 4.20 7.77 -23.64
C LYS A 395 4.20 8.37 -22.23
N SER A 396 4.15 7.53 -21.19
CA SER A 396 4.19 7.97 -19.81
C SER A 396 5.53 8.60 -19.45
N HIS A 397 6.66 8.01 -19.87
CA HIS A 397 7.98 8.58 -19.64
C HIS A 397 8.22 9.86 -20.46
N GLU A 398 7.69 9.95 -21.70
CA GLU A 398 7.69 11.20 -22.46
C GLU A 398 6.92 12.32 -21.77
N ALA A 399 5.78 12.00 -21.13
CA ALA A 399 5.02 12.98 -20.39
C ALA A 399 5.81 13.54 -19.19
N ILE A 400 6.58 12.68 -18.49
CA ILE A 400 7.52 13.12 -17.45
C ILE A 400 8.58 14.04 -18.02
N GLY A 401 9.17 13.71 -19.17
CA GLY A 401 10.17 14.57 -19.84
C GLY A 401 9.62 15.96 -20.22
N LYS A 402 8.37 16.03 -20.69
CA LYS A 402 7.68 17.30 -20.95
C LYS A 402 7.51 18.10 -19.65
N ARG A 403 7.07 17.46 -18.58
CA ARG A 403 6.86 18.14 -17.30
C ARG A 403 8.17 18.66 -16.70
N ILE A 404 9.26 17.90 -16.78
CA ILE A 404 10.59 18.37 -16.41
C ILE A 404 10.97 19.65 -17.19
N SER A 405 10.67 19.70 -18.50
CA SER A 405 10.96 20.87 -19.34
C SER A 405 10.15 22.11 -18.94
N GLU A 406 8.95 21.94 -18.38
CA GLU A 406 8.12 23.02 -17.85
C GLU A 406 8.62 23.52 -16.49
N ILE A 407 8.93 22.61 -15.57
CA ILE A 407 9.44 22.94 -14.21
C ILE A 407 10.85 23.53 -14.24
N ARG A 408 11.71 23.08 -15.17
CA ARG A 408 13.10 23.51 -15.36
C ARG A 408 13.97 23.36 -14.12
N PRO A 409 14.09 22.14 -13.55
CA PRO A 409 15.07 21.90 -12.48
C PRO A 409 16.49 22.08 -13.04
N GLU A 410 17.44 22.44 -12.19
CA GLU A 410 18.83 22.68 -12.60
C GLU A 410 19.57 21.42 -12.97
N LEU A 411 19.32 20.31 -12.23
CA LEU A 411 19.97 19.02 -12.46
C LEU A 411 18.92 17.91 -12.54
N VAL A 412 19.05 17.05 -13.55
CA VAL A 412 18.18 15.89 -13.74
C VAL A 412 19.03 14.66 -14.05
N TYR A 413 18.84 13.62 -13.26
CA TYR A 413 19.42 12.29 -13.47
C TYR A 413 18.27 11.33 -13.76
N LEU A 414 18.27 10.76 -14.94
CA LEU A 414 17.29 9.79 -15.41
C LEU A 414 17.90 8.39 -15.35
N VAL A 415 17.28 7.46 -14.63
CA VAL A 415 17.85 6.14 -14.33
C VAL A 415 16.91 5.04 -14.84
N GLY A 416 17.42 4.18 -15.70
CA GLY A 416 16.70 3.07 -16.29
C GLY A 416 16.49 3.21 -17.79
N PRO A 417 16.25 2.07 -18.49
CA PRO A 417 16.10 2.05 -19.95
C PRO A 417 14.87 2.82 -20.44
N GLU A 418 13.75 2.78 -19.70
CA GLU A 418 12.49 3.44 -20.06
C GLU A 418 12.60 4.97 -19.97
N MET A 419 13.39 5.49 -19.04
CA MET A 419 13.69 6.92 -18.91
C MET A 419 14.37 7.53 -20.12
N LYS A 420 14.86 6.72 -21.08
CA LYS A 420 15.36 7.21 -22.36
C LYS A 420 14.30 7.99 -23.16
N ALA A 421 13.04 7.62 -23.01
CA ALA A 421 11.93 8.35 -23.63
C ALA A 421 11.78 9.76 -23.04
N ALA A 422 11.90 9.90 -21.72
CA ALA A 422 11.88 11.19 -21.05
C ALA A 422 13.08 12.06 -21.49
N GLU A 423 14.31 11.52 -21.51
CA GLU A 423 15.51 12.22 -21.91
C GLU A 423 15.39 12.85 -23.30
N LYS A 424 14.85 12.12 -24.27
CA LYS A 424 14.65 12.61 -25.65
C LYS A 424 13.77 13.86 -25.71
N VAL A 425 12.81 13.99 -24.82
CA VAL A 425 11.90 15.12 -24.77
C VAL A 425 12.50 16.30 -24.01
N VAL A 426 13.11 16.06 -22.85
CA VAL A 426 13.80 17.10 -22.07
C VAL A 426 14.90 17.76 -22.92
N TRP A 427 15.67 16.97 -23.66
CA TRP A 427 16.77 17.46 -24.51
C TRP A 427 16.30 18.35 -25.67
N LYS A 428 15.04 18.21 -26.11
CA LYS A 428 14.42 19.08 -27.12
C LYS A 428 13.78 20.34 -26.55
N GLY A 429 13.64 20.43 -25.22
CA GLY A 429 13.16 21.62 -24.51
C GLY A 429 14.24 22.71 -24.46
N GLN A 430 13.87 23.98 -24.71
CA GLN A 430 14.79 25.11 -24.57
C GLN A 430 14.97 25.44 -23.08
N GLY A 431 16.20 25.33 -22.56
CA GLY A 431 16.52 25.75 -21.20
C GLY A 431 17.87 25.23 -20.72
N ASN A 432 18.44 25.84 -19.65
CA ASN A 432 19.71 25.45 -19.03
C ASN A 432 19.59 24.21 -18.10
N ILE A 433 18.77 23.22 -18.46
CA ILE A 433 18.61 22.00 -17.66
C ILE A 433 19.80 21.08 -17.96
N SER A 434 20.55 20.71 -16.93
CA SER A 434 21.60 19.69 -17.05
C SER A 434 21.01 18.31 -16.87
N VAL A 435 20.90 17.52 -17.96
CA VAL A 435 20.31 16.18 -17.95
C VAL A 435 21.37 15.13 -18.18
N LYS A 436 21.39 14.09 -17.36
CA LYS A 436 22.20 12.88 -17.54
C LYS A 436 21.30 11.65 -17.47
N TRP A 437 21.49 10.74 -18.42
CA TRP A 437 20.75 9.48 -18.47
C TRP A 437 21.69 8.30 -18.22
N TYR A 438 21.22 7.35 -17.40
CA TYR A 438 21.89 6.11 -17.05
C TYR A 438 20.95 4.94 -17.36
N SER A 439 21.39 4.00 -18.19
CA SER A 439 20.56 2.87 -18.63
C SER A 439 20.24 1.86 -17.52
N GLU A 440 21.00 1.87 -16.43
CA GLU A 440 20.90 0.88 -15.35
C GLU A 440 20.94 1.53 -13.98
N SER A 441 20.19 0.94 -13.04
CA SER A 441 20.27 1.25 -11.62
C SER A 441 21.27 0.31 -10.93
N ASN A 442 22.53 0.64 -10.99
CA ASN A 442 23.61 -0.14 -10.39
C ASN A 442 24.54 0.73 -9.53
N ALA A 443 25.43 0.08 -8.76
CA ALA A 443 26.31 0.77 -7.80
C ALA A 443 27.21 1.83 -8.47
N SER A 444 27.81 1.51 -9.61
CA SER A 444 28.71 2.44 -10.33
C SER A 444 27.98 3.70 -10.80
N ASN A 445 26.75 3.55 -11.33
CA ASN A 445 25.94 4.68 -11.75
C ASN A 445 25.48 5.51 -10.55
N PHE A 446 25.14 4.88 -9.41
CA PHE A 446 24.81 5.61 -8.19
C PHE A 446 25.98 6.38 -7.60
N GLU A 447 27.19 5.83 -7.63
CA GLU A 447 28.41 6.54 -7.22
C GLU A 447 28.68 7.76 -8.13
N ALA A 448 28.51 7.60 -9.45
CA ALA A 448 28.67 8.69 -10.41
C ALA A 448 27.63 9.80 -10.21
N ILE A 449 26.35 9.44 -9.97
CA ILE A 449 25.25 10.38 -9.69
C ILE A 449 25.53 11.12 -8.37
N ALA A 450 25.86 10.40 -7.31
CA ALA A 450 26.13 10.98 -6.00
C ALA A 450 27.33 11.94 -6.05
N GLY A 451 28.43 11.54 -6.69
CA GLY A 451 29.61 12.38 -6.87
C GLY A 451 29.32 13.68 -7.64
N ASP A 452 28.53 13.61 -8.71
CA ASP A 452 28.15 14.79 -9.49
C ASP A 452 27.22 15.72 -8.67
N ILE A 453 26.23 15.17 -7.94
CA ILE A 453 25.36 15.96 -7.05
C ILE A 453 26.20 16.66 -5.98
N ILE A 454 27.06 15.93 -5.26
CA ILE A 454 27.91 16.47 -4.20
C ILE A 454 28.81 17.60 -4.71
N SER A 455 29.33 17.49 -5.94
CA SER A 455 30.21 18.51 -6.53
C SER A 455 29.47 19.80 -6.92
N ARG A 456 28.14 19.74 -7.17
CA ARG A 456 27.35 20.81 -7.76
C ARG A 456 26.26 21.38 -6.82
N ALA A 457 25.96 20.66 -5.76
CA ALA A 457 24.94 21.08 -4.79
C ALA A 457 25.45 22.20 -3.88
N ASP A 458 24.55 23.12 -3.54
CA ASP A 458 24.73 24.19 -2.59
C ASP A 458 23.79 24.05 -1.38
N ASP A 459 23.99 24.90 -0.38
CA ASP A 459 23.09 24.93 0.77
C ASP A 459 21.66 25.29 0.34
N ASN A 460 20.68 24.66 0.98
CA ASN A 460 19.25 24.83 0.71
C ASN A 460 18.74 24.27 -0.62
N ASP A 461 19.55 23.47 -1.32
CA ASP A 461 19.11 22.73 -2.52
C ASP A 461 18.11 21.62 -2.12
N VAL A 462 17.21 21.27 -3.04
CA VAL A 462 16.24 20.19 -2.87
C VAL A 462 16.60 19.04 -3.82
N ILE A 463 16.79 17.85 -3.26
CA ILE A 463 17.07 16.62 -4.01
C ILE A 463 15.85 15.71 -3.93
N LEU A 464 15.22 15.44 -5.08
CA LEU A 464 14.14 14.47 -5.22
C LEU A 464 14.66 13.13 -5.71
N LEU A 465 14.37 12.05 -4.99
CA LEU A 465 14.57 10.66 -5.43
C LEU A 465 13.20 10.02 -5.67
N LYS A 466 12.87 9.66 -6.92
CA LYS A 466 11.61 8.99 -7.26
C LYS A 466 11.75 7.99 -8.39
N GLY A 467 11.22 6.79 -8.18
CA GLY A 467 11.21 5.69 -9.14
C GLY A 467 10.45 4.47 -8.58
N SER A 468 10.22 3.48 -9.41
CA SER A 468 9.70 2.20 -8.94
C SER A 468 10.68 1.54 -7.96
N HIS A 469 10.18 0.75 -7.02
CA HIS A 469 10.99 0.10 -5.98
C HIS A 469 12.17 -0.70 -6.54
N SER A 470 11.98 -1.38 -7.67
CA SER A 470 13.03 -2.13 -8.35
C SER A 470 14.22 -1.28 -8.82
N MET A 471 14.06 0.04 -8.91
CA MET A 471 15.15 0.98 -9.27
C MET A 471 16.10 1.24 -8.10
N GLN A 472 15.70 0.92 -6.86
CA GLN A 472 16.51 0.99 -5.65
C GLN A 472 17.21 2.35 -5.44
N LEU A 473 16.53 3.45 -5.81
CA LEU A 473 17.11 4.80 -5.71
C LEU A 473 17.45 5.21 -4.27
N GLU A 474 16.85 4.58 -3.27
CA GLU A 474 17.21 4.76 -1.87
C GLU A 474 18.67 4.44 -1.55
N LYS A 475 19.35 3.65 -2.38
CA LYS A 475 20.78 3.36 -2.26
C LYS A 475 21.66 4.58 -2.53
N LEU A 476 21.13 5.64 -3.15
CA LEU A 476 21.84 6.91 -3.27
C LEU A 476 21.99 7.64 -1.93
N VAL A 477 21.08 7.42 -1.00
CA VAL A 477 21.06 8.19 0.24
C VAL A 477 22.33 8.05 1.07
N PRO A 478 22.87 6.85 1.35
CA PRO A 478 24.12 6.71 2.08
C PRO A 478 25.34 7.24 1.29
N LEU A 479 25.26 7.33 -0.04
CA LEU A 479 26.33 7.91 -0.86
C LEU A 479 26.32 9.44 -0.83
N LEU A 480 25.16 10.05 -0.71
CA LEU A 480 24.97 11.49 -0.60
C LEU A 480 25.24 11.99 0.83
N CYS A 481 24.65 11.33 1.82
CA CYS A 481 24.66 11.74 3.21
C CYS A 481 25.57 10.80 4.01
N GLY A 482 26.74 11.28 4.44
CA GLY A 482 27.79 10.47 5.10
C GLY A 482 27.39 9.82 6.44
N THR A 483 26.34 10.29 7.09
CA THR A 483 25.66 9.65 8.24
C THR A 483 24.21 10.07 8.23
N TYR A 484 23.29 9.10 8.37
CA TYR A 484 21.90 9.38 8.72
C TYR A 484 21.87 9.90 10.15
N GLY A 485 21.58 11.19 10.30
CA GLY A 485 21.09 11.68 11.58
C GLY A 485 19.71 11.07 11.82
N GLU A 486 19.54 10.41 12.97
CA GLU A 486 18.20 10.17 13.51
C GLU A 486 17.45 11.49 13.54
N ALA A 487 16.15 11.45 13.19
CA ALA A 487 15.29 12.62 13.15
C ALA A 487 15.37 13.37 14.50
N CYS A 488 15.65 14.66 14.43
CA CYS A 488 15.32 15.59 15.51
C CYS A 488 13.82 15.77 15.60
#